data_931a180d1bc00240b09d5e27eac236b2
#
_entry.id   931a180d1bc00240b09d5e27eac236b2
#
_cell.length_a   1.000
_cell.length_b   1.000
_cell.length_c   1.000
_cell.angle_alpha   90.00
_cell.angle_beta   90.00
_cell.angle_gamma   90.00
#
_symmetry.space_group_name_H-M   'P 1'
#
loop_
_entity.id
_entity.type
_entity.pdbx_description
1 polymer ?
#
loop_
_entity_poly.entity_id
_entity_poly.type
_entity_poly.pdbx_seq_one_letter_code
_entity_poly.pdbx_strand_id
1 'polypeptide(L)'
;MTEKKNEPLWSENVIVVDADYADRVAFDLIVNFERMLGRRIPAADLARWIDCLALDGGMKPGDDTSVAVVLVHDKSSNGFDNFLPASYRELDGKAFKDHLGEFVFSSVPVEHLTTKDDLLIDVVQAAMESEEVKRLMVIPNSEDGDCYDRLRQMLRRADDRKRITLFAMQPMPGGNFRQEILGYSLMQALGISAAELDGKL
;
A
#
# COMPACT_ATOMS: atom_id res chain seq x y z
N MET A 1 -0.75 -32.54 18.37
CA MET A 1 -0.49 -31.09 18.46
C MET A 1 -0.61 -30.53 17.06
N THR A 2 -1.72 -29.90 16.77
CA THR A 2 -1.97 -29.22 15.50
C THR A 2 -1.25 -27.90 15.55
N GLU A 3 -0.21 -27.72 14.73
CA GLU A 3 0.35 -26.40 14.45
C GLU A 3 -0.78 -25.50 13.98
N LYS A 4 -1.13 -24.49 14.76
CA LYS A 4 -1.94 -23.37 14.29
C LYS A 4 -1.08 -22.71 13.20
N LYS A 5 -1.42 -22.93 11.92
CA LYS A 5 -1.06 -21.99 10.87
C LYS A 5 -1.47 -20.63 11.38
N ASN A 6 -0.52 -19.71 11.52
CA ASN A 6 -0.79 -18.31 11.72
C ASN A 6 -1.49 -17.82 10.44
N GLU A 7 -2.81 -17.97 10.40
CA GLU A 7 -3.60 -17.19 9.47
C GLU A 7 -3.40 -15.72 9.86
N PRO A 8 -3.08 -14.85 8.91
CA PRO A 8 -2.99 -13.43 9.22
C PRO A 8 -4.32 -13.01 9.84
N LEU A 9 -4.26 -12.46 11.04
CA LEU A 9 -5.44 -11.94 11.72
C LEU A 9 -5.88 -10.71 10.92
N TRP A 10 -6.90 -10.88 10.08
CA TRP A 10 -7.45 -9.77 9.32
C TRP A 10 -8.05 -8.74 10.26
N SER A 11 -7.68 -7.48 10.05
CA SER A 11 -8.29 -6.34 10.72
C SER A 11 -9.48 -5.82 9.91
N GLU A 12 -10.32 -5.02 10.51
CA GLU A 12 -11.45 -4.35 9.83
C GLU A 12 -10.99 -3.53 8.62
N ASN A 13 -9.79 -2.93 8.71
CA ASN A 13 -9.14 -2.21 7.63
C ASN A 13 -7.87 -2.94 7.21
N VAL A 14 -7.66 -3.07 5.91
CA VAL A 14 -6.49 -3.75 5.33
C VAL A 14 -5.88 -2.89 4.24
N ILE A 15 -4.56 -2.77 4.26
CA ILE A 15 -3.75 -2.15 3.20
C ILE A 15 -2.85 -3.24 2.62
N VAL A 16 -2.95 -3.50 1.32
CA VAL A 16 -2.11 -4.46 0.59
C VAL A 16 -1.24 -3.71 -0.40
N VAL A 17 0.07 -3.88 -0.30
CA VAL A 17 1.05 -3.11 -1.07
C VAL A 17 1.94 -4.05 -1.87
N ASP A 18 2.10 -3.80 -3.17
CA ASP A 18 3.28 -4.24 -3.92
C ASP A 18 4.45 -3.36 -3.49
N ALA A 19 5.27 -3.87 -2.57
CA ALA A 19 6.29 -3.07 -1.91
C ALA A 19 7.44 -2.69 -2.86
N ASP A 20 7.82 -3.58 -3.77
CA ASP A 20 8.88 -3.28 -4.75
C ASP A 20 8.42 -2.22 -5.76
N TYR A 21 7.16 -2.29 -6.19
CA TYR A 21 6.57 -1.27 -7.05
C TYR A 21 6.50 0.10 -6.35
N ALA A 22 6.01 0.13 -5.11
CA ALA A 22 5.93 1.37 -4.34
C ALA A 22 7.32 2.00 -4.13
N ASP A 23 8.34 1.19 -3.87
CA ASP A 23 9.73 1.64 -3.72
C ASP A 23 10.29 2.24 -5.01
N ARG A 24 10.02 1.60 -6.15
CA ARG A 24 10.39 2.12 -7.48
C ARG A 24 9.73 3.47 -7.76
N VAL A 25 8.42 3.59 -7.50
CA VAL A 25 7.70 4.85 -7.70
C VAL A 25 8.25 5.96 -6.79
N ALA A 26 8.56 5.63 -5.53
CA ALA A 26 9.21 6.57 -4.61
C ALA A 26 10.56 7.05 -5.14
N PHE A 27 11.40 6.14 -5.68
CA PHE A 27 12.66 6.50 -6.33
C PHE A 27 12.46 7.46 -7.49
N ASP A 28 11.52 7.17 -8.39
CA ASP A 28 11.26 8.02 -9.55
C ASP A 28 10.80 9.42 -9.14
N LEU A 29 9.95 9.51 -8.11
CA LEU A 29 9.53 10.80 -7.56
C LEU A 29 10.69 11.55 -6.92
N ILE A 30 11.54 10.89 -6.13
CA ILE A 30 12.74 11.50 -5.53
C ILE A 30 13.62 12.11 -6.63
N VAL A 31 13.97 11.33 -7.66
CA VAL A 31 14.85 11.79 -8.75
C VAL A 31 14.24 12.99 -9.48
N ASN A 32 12.95 12.92 -9.79
CA ASN A 32 12.27 13.97 -10.53
C ASN A 32 12.16 15.26 -9.71
N PHE A 33 11.79 15.16 -8.44
CA PHE A 33 11.65 16.32 -7.57
C PHE A 33 12.98 16.91 -7.12
N GLU A 34 14.03 16.11 -6.91
CA GLU A 34 15.39 16.63 -6.68
C GLU A 34 15.83 17.52 -7.84
N ARG A 35 15.59 17.06 -9.07
CA ARG A 35 15.92 17.85 -10.28
C ARG A 35 15.08 19.12 -10.37
N MET A 36 13.78 19.05 -10.09
CA MET A 36 12.86 20.18 -10.18
C MET A 36 13.12 21.22 -9.09
N LEU A 37 13.31 20.77 -7.86
CA LEU A 37 13.41 21.64 -6.68
C LEU A 37 14.84 22.09 -6.39
N GLY A 38 15.85 21.41 -6.97
CA GLY A 38 17.26 21.73 -6.74
C GLY A 38 17.73 21.45 -5.32
N ARG A 39 17.09 20.52 -4.62
CA ARG A 39 17.46 20.08 -3.29
C ARG A 39 17.40 18.56 -3.15
N ARG A 40 18.12 18.02 -2.18
CA ARG A 40 18.01 16.61 -1.80
C ARG A 40 16.65 16.31 -1.19
N ILE A 41 16.08 15.18 -1.57
CA ILE A 41 14.85 14.63 -0.98
C ILE A 41 15.24 13.35 -0.25
N PRO A 42 15.00 13.29 1.07
CA PRO A 42 15.28 12.08 1.85
C PRO A 42 14.32 10.95 1.47
N ALA A 43 14.65 9.73 1.91
CA ALA A 43 13.74 8.60 1.81
C ALA A 43 12.36 8.94 2.44
N ALA A 44 11.31 8.35 1.89
CA ALA A 44 9.96 8.57 2.36
C ALA A 44 9.77 8.02 3.79
N ASP A 45 8.98 8.72 4.58
CA ASP A 45 8.52 8.24 5.88
C ASP A 45 7.41 7.20 5.67
N LEU A 46 7.71 5.94 5.97
CA LEU A 46 6.80 4.81 5.75
C LEU A 46 5.52 4.96 6.58
N ALA A 47 5.63 5.31 7.85
CA ALA A 47 4.46 5.47 8.72
C ALA A 47 3.54 6.58 8.20
N ARG A 48 4.12 7.72 7.80
CA ARG A 48 3.38 8.82 7.22
C ARG A 48 2.72 8.46 5.90
N TRP A 49 3.40 7.66 5.06
CA TRP A 49 2.79 7.19 3.81
C TRP A 49 1.58 6.30 4.06
N ILE A 50 1.71 5.32 4.96
CA ILE A 50 0.62 4.42 5.33
C ILE A 50 -0.57 5.18 5.92
N ASP A 51 -0.31 6.19 6.76
CA ASP A 51 -1.33 7.09 7.30
C ASP A 51 -2.08 7.84 6.19
N CYS A 52 -1.35 8.40 5.22
CA CYS A 52 -1.95 9.06 4.05
C CYS A 52 -2.82 8.10 3.22
N LEU A 53 -2.35 6.86 2.99
CA LEU A 53 -3.15 5.85 2.28
C LEU A 53 -4.45 5.53 3.02
N ALA A 54 -4.39 5.42 4.34
CA ALA A 54 -5.57 5.16 5.18
C ALA A 54 -6.59 6.31 5.10
N LEU A 55 -6.13 7.56 5.14
CA LEU A 55 -6.98 8.74 4.97
C LEU A 55 -7.61 8.79 3.58
N ASP A 56 -6.82 8.58 2.52
CA ASP A 56 -7.29 8.54 1.14
C ASP A 56 -8.29 7.38 0.92
N GLY A 57 -8.07 6.26 1.60
CA GLY A 57 -9.01 5.13 1.66
C GLY A 57 -10.28 5.40 2.45
N GLY A 58 -10.41 6.59 3.06
CA GLY A 58 -11.61 7.07 3.74
C GLY A 58 -11.70 6.68 5.22
N MET A 59 -10.58 6.34 5.88
CA MET A 59 -10.53 6.26 7.34
C MET A 59 -10.63 7.66 7.95
N LYS A 60 -11.16 7.73 9.16
CA LYS A 60 -11.34 8.99 9.88
C LYS A 60 -10.64 8.95 11.23
N PRO A 61 -10.08 10.09 11.69
CA PRO A 61 -9.54 10.20 13.04
C PRO A 61 -10.58 9.80 14.10
N GLY A 62 -10.14 9.06 15.10
CA GLY A 62 -10.99 8.67 16.24
C GLY A 62 -11.69 7.32 16.09
N ASP A 63 -11.54 6.64 14.97
CA ASP A 63 -12.15 5.31 14.77
C ASP A 63 -11.50 4.23 15.66
N ASP A 64 -10.32 4.49 16.23
CA ASP A 64 -9.52 3.60 17.11
C ASP A 64 -9.54 2.12 16.65
N THR A 65 -9.40 1.92 15.35
CA THR A 65 -9.46 0.62 14.71
C THR A 65 -8.08 0.07 14.41
N SER A 66 -7.97 -1.24 14.24
CA SER A 66 -6.76 -1.89 13.77
C SER A 66 -6.70 -1.91 12.26
N VAL A 67 -5.51 -1.71 11.71
CA VAL A 67 -5.19 -1.77 10.28
C VAL A 67 -4.11 -2.81 10.04
N ALA A 68 -4.41 -3.84 9.26
CA ALA A 68 -3.40 -4.77 8.79
C ALA A 68 -2.72 -4.20 7.53
N VAL A 69 -1.40 -4.06 7.56
CA VAL A 69 -0.58 -3.61 6.43
C VAL A 69 0.21 -4.80 5.90
N VAL A 70 -0.09 -5.26 4.70
CA VAL A 70 0.54 -6.41 4.07
C VAL A 70 1.49 -5.93 2.98
N LEU A 71 2.78 -6.17 3.17
CA LEU A 71 3.83 -5.82 2.21
C LEU A 71 4.19 -7.06 1.39
N VAL A 72 3.71 -7.13 0.16
CA VAL A 72 4.07 -8.19 -0.79
C VAL A 72 5.34 -7.77 -1.53
N HIS A 73 6.36 -8.62 -1.54
CA HIS A 73 7.65 -8.29 -2.14
C HIS A 73 8.35 -9.50 -2.73
N ASP A 74 9.32 -9.26 -3.60
CA ASP A 74 10.15 -10.31 -4.16
C ASP A 74 11.00 -10.98 -3.08
N LYS A 75 11.23 -12.28 -3.21
CA LYS A 75 12.01 -13.07 -2.24
C LYS A 75 13.45 -12.56 -2.09
N SER A 76 14.00 -12.01 -3.16
CA SER A 76 15.36 -11.44 -3.16
C SER A 76 15.41 -10.05 -2.53
N SER A 77 14.27 -9.40 -2.31
CA SER A 77 14.18 -8.07 -1.72
C SER A 77 14.19 -8.17 -0.20
N ASN A 78 15.12 -7.48 0.45
CA ASN A 78 15.26 -7.48 1.91
C ASN A 78 14.63 -6.25 2.59
N GLY A 79 14.22 -5.26 1.81
CA GLY A 79 13.66 -4.02 2.31
C GLY A 79 13.50 -2.97 1.24
N PHE A 80 13.01 -1.83 1.66
CA PHE A 80 12.91 -0.63 0.83
C PHE A 80 14.28 0.04 0.67
N ASP A 81 14.53 0.63 -0.48
CA ASP A 81 15.66 1.53 -0.71
C ASP A 81 15.26 3.00 -0.49
N ASN A 82 13.98 3.31 -0.64
CA ASN A 82 13.45 4.67 -0.69
C ASN A 82 12.44 5.01 0.41
N PHE A 83 12.24 4.10 1.38
CA PHE A 83 11.43 4.32 2.58
C PHE A 83 12.21 4.01 3.85
N LEU A 84 11.83 4.66 4.95
CA LEU A 84 12.32 4.34 6.29
C LEU A 84 11.16 4.18 7.26
N PRO A 85 11.18 3.15 8.13
CA PRO A 85 12.17 2.07 8.24
C PRO A 85 12.15 1.15 7.01
N ALA A 86 13.30 0.58 6.66
CA ALA A 86 13.51 -0.09 5.39
C ALA A 86 13.32 -1.61 5.43
N SER A 87 13.83 -2.28 6.47
CA SER A 87 13.96 -3.74 6.52
C SER A 87 12.61 -4.45 6.66
N TYR A 88 12.26 -5.29 5.68
CA TYR A 88 11.04 -6.11 5.75
C TYR A 88 11.03 -7.04 6.95
N ARG A 89 12.18 -7.63 7.28
CA ARG A 89 12.31 -8.51 8.45
C ARG A 89 12.06 -7.77 9.77
N GLU A 90 12.50 -6.52 9.87
CA GLU A 90 12.28 -5.71 11.08
C GLU A 90 10.86 -5.16 11.16
N LEU A 91 10.22 -4.92 10.02
CA LEU A 91 8.83 -4.47 9.95
C LEU A 91 7.84 -5.58 10.29
N ASP A 92 8.16 -6.83 9.93
CA ASP A 92 7.26 -7.96 10.14
C ASP A 92 6.86 -8.13 11.62
N GLY A 93 5.57 -8.08 11.89
CA GLY A 93 5.01 -8.11 13.23
C GLY A 93 5.16 -6.82 14.03
N LYS A 94 5.71 -5.74 13.46
CA LYS A 94 5.78 -4.42 14.12
C LYS A 94 4.48 -3.66 13.95
N ALA A 95 4.21 -2.80 14.91
CA ALA A 95 3.05 -1.92 14.88
C ALA A 95 3.46 -0.49 15.23
N PHE A 96 2.73 0.46 14.67
CA PHE A 96 2.70 1.83 15.19
C PHE A 96 1.25 2.25 15.44
N LYS A 97 1.08 3.21 16.34
CA LYS A 97 -0.24 3.75 16.67
C LYS A 97 -0.24 5.26 16.47
N ASP A 98 -1.28 5.75 15.84
CA ASP A 98 -1.54 7.18 15.66
C ASP A 98 -3.02 7.54 15.91
N HIS A 99 -3.46 8.68 15.39
CA HIS A 99 -4.82 9.18 15.54
C HIS A 99 -5.88 8.42 14.72
N LEU A 100 -5.46 7.57 13.77
CA LEU A 100 -6.35 6.73 12.96
C LEU A 100 -6.53 5.33 13.55
N GLY A 101 -5.57 4.88 14.36
CA GLY A 101 -5.61 3.55 14.97
C GLY A 101 -4.25 2.89 15.08
N GLU A 102 -4.24 1.58 15.20
CA GLU A 102 -3.03 0.77 15.28
C GLU A 102 -2.78 0.06 13.94
N PHE A 103 -1.61 0.30 13.36
CA PHE A 103 -1.16 -0.28 12.10
C PHE A 103 -0.17 -1.40 12.39
N VAL A 104 -0.48 -2.61 11.92
CA VAL A 104 0.37 -3.80 12.12
C VAL A 104 0.90 -4.28 10.78
N PHE A 105 2.22 -4.35 10.64
CA PHE A 105 2.88 -4.79 9.42
C PHE A 105 3.04 -6.30 9.35
N SER A 106 2.83 -6.84 8.16
CA SER A 106 3.19 -8.21 7.78
C SER A 106 3.99 -8.18 6.49
N SER A 107 5.10 -8.86 6.46
CA SER A 107 5.96 -9.00 5.27
C SER A 107 5.69 -10.35 4.63
N VAL A 108 5.35 -10.35 3.33
CA VAL A 108 4.97 -11.55 2.58
C VAL A 108 5.83 -11.68 1.34
N PRO A 109 6.93 -12.45 1.40
CA PRO A 109 7.78 -12.70 0.25
C PRO A 109 7.13 -13.67 -0.74
N VAL A 110 7.39 -13.46 -2.04
CA VAL A 110 6.96 -14.36 -3.11
C VAL A 110 7.69 -15.71 -2.98
N GLU A 111 6.95 -16.80 -3.02
CA GLU A 111 7.49 -18.16 -3.06
C GLU A 111 7.82 -18.61 -4.50
N HIS A 112 8.62 -19.68 -4.64
CA HIS A 112 9.21 -20.09 -5.92
C HIS A 112 8.23 -20.51 -7.02
N LEU A 113 6.98 -20.79 -6.70
CA LEU A 113 5.99 -21.33 -7.64
C LEU A 113 4.90 -20.34 -8.03
N THR A 114 5.02 -19.06 -7.62
CA THR A 114 4.04 -18.03 -7.92
C THR A 114 4.71 -16.73 -8.36
N THR A 115 3.97 -15.86 -8.99
CA THR A 115 4.41 -14.50 -9.30
C THR A 115 4.00 -13.54 -8.18
N LYS A 116 4.64 -12.38 -8.11
CA LYS A 116 4.25 -11.34 -7.16
C LYS A 116 2.81 -10.84 -7.39
N ASP A 117 2.41 -10.71 -8.65
CA ASP A 117 1.05 -10.31 -9.01
C ASP A 117 0.02 -11.35 -8.56
N ASP A 118 0.30 -12.65 -8.78
CA ASP A 118 -0.57 -13.73 -8.31
C ASP A 118 -0.71 -13.72 -6.80
N LEU A 119 0.41 -13.59 -6.08
CA LEU A 119 0.40 -13.52 -4.62
C LEU A 119 -0.39 -12.30 -4.10
N LEU A 120 -0.19 -11.14 -4.71
CA LEU A 120 -0.93 -9.93 -4.34
C LEU A 120 -2.43 -10.12 -4.56
N ILE A 121 -2.83 -10.70 -5.68
CA ILE A 121 -4.24 -10.99 -6.00
C ILE A 121 -4.81 -11.99 -5.00
N ASP A 122 -4.08 -13.05 -4.65
CA ASP A 122 -4.52 -14.05 -3.67
C ASP A 122 -4.71 -13.42 -2.28
N VAL A 123 -3.81 -12.53 -1.86
CA VAL A 123 -3.93 -11.78 -0.60
C VAL A 123 -5.18 -10.89 -0.61
N VAL A 124 -5.40 -10.16 -1.70
CA VAL A 124 -6.58 -9.30 -1.87
C VAL A 124 -7.87 -10.13 -1.86
N GLN A 125 -7.88 -11.28 -2.55
CA GLN A 125 -9.02 -12.18 -2.56
C GLN A 125 -9.34 -12.70 -1.15
N ALA A 126 -8.33 -13.16 -0.41
CA ALA A 126 -8.50 -13.64 0.96
C ALA A 126 -9.06 -12.55 1.89
N ALA A 127 -8.58 -11.30 1.75
CA ALA A 127 -9.12 -10.17 2.50
C ALA A 127 -10.58 -9.88 2.12
N MET A 128 -10.93 -9.99 0.84
CA MET A 128 -12.30 -9.78 0.38
C MET A 128 -13.29 -10.85 0.87
N GLU A 129 -12.83 -12.09 1.00
CA GLU A 129 -13.65 -13.20 1.49
C GLU A 129 -13.85 -13.17 3.01
N SER A 130 -13.02 -12.46 3.74
CA SER A 130 -13.13 -12.32 5.20
C SER A 130 -14.30 -11.41 5.58
N GLU A 131 -15.18 -11.87 6.47
CA GLU A 131 -16.29 -11.07 7.00
C GLU A 131 -15.80 -9.92 7.91
N GLU A 132 -14.60 -10.05 8.49
CA GLU A 132 -14.02 -9.03 9.37
C GLU A 132 -13.60 -7.79 8.59
N VAL A 133 -13.13 -7.97 7.34
CA VAL A 133 -12.63 -6.87 6.50
C VAL A 133 -13.78 -6.06 5.94
N LYS A 134 -13.83 -4.78 6.28
CA LYS A 134 -14.82 -3.83 5.78
C LYS A 134 -14.22 -2.79 4.83
N ARG A 135 -12.94 -2.52 4.97
CA ARG A 135 -12.20 -1.58 4.13
C ARG A 135 -10.92 -2.21 3.61
N LEU A 136 -10.71 -2.11 2.32
CA LEU A 136 -9.54 -2.64 1.63
C LEU A 136 -8.92 -1.55 0.75
N MET A 137 -7.65 -1.28 0.95
CA MET A 137 -6.84 -0.35 0.16
C MET A 137 -5.72 -1.15 -0.50
N VAL A 138 -5.60 -1.06 -1.81
CA VAL A 138 -4.65 -1.87 -2.58
C VAL A 138 -3.76 -0.98 -3.43
N ILE A 139 -2.46 -1.20 -3.34
CA ILE A 139 -1.43 -0.55 -4.13
C ILE A 139 -0.76 -1.60 -5.01
N PRO A 140 -1.36 -1.93 -6.16
CA PRO A 140 -0.80 -2.87 -7.12
C PRO A 140 0.20 -2.18 -8.03
N ASN A 141 1.04 -2.95 -8.73
CA ASN A 141 1.74 -2.43 -9.90
C ASN A 141 0.72 -2.13 -11.00
N SER A 142 0.40 -0.85 -11.19
CA SER A 142 -0.57 -0.39 -12.19
C SER A 142 0.05 0.05 -13.50
N GLU A 143 1.38 -0.02 -13.62
CA GLU A 143 2.12 0.48 -14.79
C GLU A 143 2.61 -0.65 -15.69
N ASP A 144 2.94 -1.80 -15.11
CA ASP A 144 3.46 -2.94 -15.86
C ASP A 144 2.55 -4.16 -15.68
N GLY A 145 2.41 -4.95 -16.75
CA GLY A 145 1.63 -6.19 -16.71
C GLY A 145 0.12 -5.97 -16.67
N ASP A 146 -0.58 -6.97 -16.15
CA ASP A 146 -2.05 -7.04 -16.14
C ASP A 146 -2.67 -7.09 -14.72
N CYS A 147 -1.85 -6.90 -13.68
CA CYS A 147 -2.29 -7.01 -12.28
C CYS A 147 -3.51 -6.13 -11.99
N TYR A 148 -3.47 -4.87 -12.42
CA TYR A 148 -4.58 -3.94 -12.21
C TYR A 148 -5.88 -4.43 -12.89
N ASP A 149 -5.82 -4.90 -14.12
CA ASP A 149 -6.99 -5.39 -14.84
C ASP A 149 -7.56 -6.68 -14.23
N ARG A 150 -6.69 -7.56 -13.75
CA ARG A 150 -7.09 -8.79 -13.03
C ARG A 150 -7.79 -8.46 -11.72
N LEU A 151 -7.25 -7.52 -10.94
CA LEU A 151 -7.90 -7.01 -9.73
C LEU A 151 -9.26 -6.39 -10.04
N ARG A 152 -9.34 -5.56 -11.06
CA ARG A 152 -10.58 -4.94 -11.51
C ARG A 152 -11.65 -5.97 -11.89
N GLN A 153 -11.27 -7.04 -12.54
CA GLN A 153 -12.20 -8.13 -12.89
C GLN A 153 -12.66 -8.91 -11.63
N MET A 154 -11.74 -9.23 -10.74
CA MET A 154 -12.05 -9.93 -9.49
C MET A 154 -12.99 -9.10 -8.59
N LEU A 155 -12.76 -7.81 -8.49
CA LEU A 155 -13.52 -6.89 -7.66
C LEU A 155 -14.96 -6.65 -8.15
N ARG A 156 -15.32 -7.07 -9.38
CA ARG A 156 -16.72 -7.03 -9.84
C ARG A 156 -17.67 -7.85 -8.98
N ARG A 157 -17.14 -8.85 -8.28
CA ARG A 157 -17.93 -9.74 -7.40
C ARG A 157 -17.82 -9.35 -5.93
N ALA A 158 -17.18 -8.22 -5.62
CA ALA A 158 -17.05 -7.74 -4.26
C ALA A 158 -18.43 -7.43 -3.64
N ASP A 159 -18.56 -7.72 -2.36
CA ASP A 159 -19.71 -7.31 -1.57
C ASP A 159 -19.77 -5.77 -1.51
N ASP A 160 -20.90 -5.19 -1.90
CA ASP A 160 -21.14 -3.74 -1.93
C ASP A 160 -21.00 -3.08 -0.54
N ARG A 161 -21.02 -3.85 0.53
CA ARG A 161 -20.77 -3.36 1.89
C ARG A 161 -19.29 -3.07 2.16
N LYS A 162 -18.39 -3.64 1.36
CA LYS A 162 -16.93 -3.40 1.50
C LYS A 162 -16.54 -2.12 0.77
N ARG A 163 -15.72 -1.31 1.45
CA ARG A 163 -15.15 -0.10 0.89
C ARG A 163 -13.79 -0.41 0.31
N ILE A 164 -13.68 -0.43 -1.00
CA ILE A 164 -12.45 -0.81 -1.72
C ILE A 164 -11.90 0.41 -2.43
N THR A 165 -10.59 0.65 -2.29
CA THR A 165 -9.85 1.70 -2.98
C THR A 165 -8.63 1.11 -3.65
N LEU A 166 -8.48 1.32 -4.96
CA LEU A 166 -7.27 1.02 -5.72
C LEU A 166 -6.48 2.29 -5.96
N PHE A 167 -5.19 2.23 -5.71
CA PHE A 167 -4.25 3.33 -5.95
C PHE A 167 -3.48 3.10 -7.25
N ALA A 168 -3.33 4.13 -8.05
CA ALA A 168 -2.53 4.11 -9.26
C ALA A 168 -1.85 5.46 -9.48
N MET A 169 -0.77 5.49 -10.27
CA MET A 169 -0.04 6.74 -10.56
C MET A 169 -0.80 7.65 -11.54
N GLN A 170 -1.75 7.11 -12.28
CA GLN A 170 -2.60 7.84 -13.22
C GLN A 170 -4.03 7.30 -13.20
N PRO A 171 -5.01 8.04 -13.71
CA PRO A 171 -6.36 7.54 -13.85
C PRO A 171 -6.39 6.24 -14.68
N MET A 172 -7.06 5.24 -14.13
CA MET A 172 -7.20 3.90 -14.74
C MET A 172 -8.68 3.60 -15.00
N PRO A 173 -9.01 2.58 -15.82
CA PRO A 173 -10.38 2.16 -15.99
C PRO A 173 -11.07 1.84 -14.66
N GLY A 174 -12.29 2.33 -14.48
CA GLY A 174 -13.06 2.15 -13.26
C GLY A 174 -13.63 0.75 -13.08
N GLY A 175 -14.20 0.51 -11.92
CA GLY A 175 -14.83 -0.74 -11.51
C GLY A 175 -15.65 -0.58 -10.23
N ASN A 176 -15.87 -1.67 -9.52
CA ASN A 176 -16.59 -1.67 -8.24
C ASN A 176 -15.66 -1.27 -7.08
N PHE A 177 -14.99 -0.14 -7.22
CA PHE A 177 -14.04 0.42 -6.24
C PHE A 177 -13.83 1.92 -6.51
N ARG A 178 -13.28 2.59 -5.50
CA ARG A 178 -12.78 3.97 -5.65
C ARG A 178 -11.36 3.94 -6.20
N GLN A 179 -10.99 4.98 -6.93
CA GLN A 179 -9.62 5.21 -7.38
C GLN A 179 -9.03 6.40 -6.64
N GLU A 180 -7.76 6.28 -6.27
CA GLU A 180 -6.96 7.38 -5.73
C GLU A 180 -5.62 7.44 -6.45
N ILE A 181 -5.05 8.63 -6.54
CA ILE A 181 -3.75 8.86 -7.16
C ILE A 181 -2.65 8.64 -6.14
N LEU A 182 -1.83 7.61 -6.36
CA LEU A 182 -0.76 7.20 -5.47
C LEU A 182 0.28 8.31 -5.22
N GLY A 183 0.58 9.09 -6.24
CA GLY A 183 1.61 10.12 -6.18
C GLY A 183 1.40 11.16 -5.08
N TYR A 184 0.17 11.53 -4.74
CA TYR A 184 -0.10 12.52 -3.70
C TYR A 184 0.31 12.05 -2.31
N SER A 185 0.00 10.80 -1.96
CA SER A 185 0.40 10.22 -0.67
C SER A 185 1.92 10.09 -0.55
N LEU A 186 2.59 9.72 -1.64
CA LEU A 186 4.05 9.63 -1.69
C LEU A 186 4.72 11.00 -1.56
N MET A 187 4.20 12.03 -2.21
CA MET A 187 4.71 13.40 -2.05
C MET A 187 4.65 13.85 -0.59
N GLN A 188 3.56 13.56 0.10
CA GLN A 188 3.43 13.85 1.53
C GLN A 188 4.50 13.13 2.35
N ALA A 189 4.72 11.84 2.09
CA ALA A 189 5.72 11.04 2.78
C ALA A 189 7.17 11.47 2.47
N LEU A 190 7.41 12.04 1.30
CA LEU A 190 8.70 12.61 0.88
C LEU A 190 8.92 14.04 1.41
N GLY A 191 7.95 14.63 2.08
CA GLY A 191 8.04 15.99 2.59
C GLY A 191 8.05 17.06 1.50
N ILE A 192 7.36 16.80 0.38
CA ILE A 192 7.22 17.76 -0.72
C ILE A 192 5.91 18.53 -0.52
N SER A 193 6.01 19.85 -0.41
CA SER A 193 4.84 20.71 -0.20
C SER A 193 4.32 21.33 -1.51
N ALA A 194 3.02 21.60 -1.56
CA ALA A 194 2.41 22.32 -2.67
C ALA A 194 3.06 23.70 -2.88
N ALA A 195 3.42 24.41 -1.81
CA ALA A 195 4.06 25.69 -1.88
C ALA A 195 5.43 25.68 -2.59
N GLU A 196 6.18 24.57 -2.48
CA GLU A 196 7.45 24.40 -3.20
C GLU A 196 7.22 24.23 -4.71
N LEU A 197 6.07 23.63 -5.10
CA LEU A 197 5.74 23.38 -6.50
C LEU A 197 5.19 24.65 -7.18
N ASP A 198 4.38 25.44 -6.49
CA ASP A 198 3.76 26.68 -7.03
C ASP A 198 4.81 27.71 -7.47
N GLY A 199 6.00 27.69 -6.90
CA GLY A 199 7.11 28.56 -7.29
C GLY A 199 7.94 28.06 -8.48
N LYS A 200 7.64 26.87 -9.02
CA LYS A 200 8.44 26.19 -10.07
C LYS A 200 7.62 25.82 -11.32
N LEU A 201 6.30 25.95 -11.28
CA LEU A 201 5.38 25.86 -12.40
C LEU A 201 5.13 27.26 -12.97
#